data_aad798382cb66e99594bf920c5946634
#
_entry.id   aad798382cb66e99594bf920c5946634
#
_cell.length_a   1.000
_cell.length_b   1.000
_cell.length_c   1.000
_cell.angle_alpha   90.00
_cell.angle_beta   90.00
_cell.angle_gamma   90.00
#
_symmetry.space_group_name_H-M   'P 1'
#
loop_
_entity.id
_entity.type
_entity.pdbx_description
1 polymer ?
#
loop_
_entity_poly.entity_id
_entity_poly.type
_entity_poly.pdbx_seq_one_letter_code
_entity_poly.pdbx_strand_id
1 'polypeptide(L)'
;MRLQRTLVPFRSALIATEKLSPNLAGSLMPTGRTYTETKRMMRWFRKVDDRVIFGGRGAFGKQDSESAFEALRRAMTGIFPELTDVPLAFRWSGLVGMTLDSVPHVGRIDDRTLYSVGYNGAGVAMSSLMGRYLASLVRGEAVDLGLLDARRVRTIPFYSLREPAVRVVAGWYQFLDAIGR
;
A
#
# COMPACT_ATOMS: atom_id res chain seq x y z
N MET A 1 8.36 -1.34 -24.92
CA MET A 1 7.77 -0.47 -23.85
C MET A 1 8.72 -0.46 -22.65
N ARG A 2 9.03 0.71 -22.07
CA ARG A 2 9.90 0.77 -20.87
C ARG A 2 9.03 0.69 -19.61
N LEU A 3 8.68 -0.51 -19.16
CA LEU A 3 7.86 -0.77 -17.96
C LEU A 3 8.34 0.00 -16.72
N GLN A 4 9.64 0.22 -16.59
CA GLN A 4 10.21 0.99 -15.48
C GLN A 4 9.66 2.41 -15.34
N ARG A 5 9.15 3.01 -16.42
CA ARG A 5 8.59 4.36 -16.42
C ARG A 5 7.07 4.40 -16.22
N THR A 6 6.45 3.27 -15.93
CA THR A 6 5.00 3.19 -15.71
C THR A 6 4.63 3.05 -14.23
N LEU A 7 5.63 2.82 -13.38
CA LEU A 7 5.42 2.61 -11.95
C LEU A 7 6.13 3.68 -11.11
N VAL A 8 5.41 4.24 -10.16
CA VAL A 8 5.98 5.03 -9.07
C VAL A 8 6.15 4.11 -7.86
N PRO A 9 7.37 3.83 -7.41
CA PRO A 9 7.56 3.10 -6.17
C PRO A 9 7.15 3.98 -4.98
N PHE A 10 6.32 3.44 -4.13
CA PHE A 10 5.86 4.05 -2.90
C PHE A 10 6.13 3.08 -1.75
N ARG A 11 6.64 3.56 -0.62
CA ARG A 11 6.86 2.71 0.53
C ARG A 11 5.68 2.75 1.48
N SER A 12 5.19 1.59 1.85
CA SER A 12 4.18 1.37 2.89
C SER A 12 4.87 0.77 4.12
N ALA A 13 4.60 1.33 5.29
CA ALA A 13 5.16 0.86 6.54
C ALA A 13 4.08 0.33 7.47
N LEU A 14 4.46 -0.62 8.31
CA LEU A 14 3.61 -1.22 9.34
C LEU A 14 4.39 -1.36 10.65
N ILE A 15 3.65 -1.29 11.74
CA ILE A 15 4.10 -1.60 13.09
C ILE A 15 3.14 -2.61 13.73
N ALA A 16 3.63 -3.41 14.65
CA ALA A 16 2.80 -4.29 15.47
C ALA A 16 3.22 -4.16 16.93
N THR A 17 2.23 -4.07 17.82
CA THR A 17 2.45 -4.02 19.27
C THR A 17 2.95 -5.35 19.81
N GLU A 18 3.48 -5.36 21.03
CA GLU A 18 3.52 -6.57 21.85
C GLU A 18 2.10 -7.08 22.11
N LYS A 19 1.98 -8.32 22.61
CA LYS A 19 0.68 -8.88 22.97
C LYS A 19 0.03 -8.02 24.06
N LEU A 20 -1.20 -7.65 23.81
CA LEU A 20 -2.02 -6.90 24.76
C LEU A 20 -2.42 -7.79 25.95
N SER A 21 -2.66 -7.19 27.09
CA SER A 21 -3.34 -7.88 28.20
C SER A 21 -4.73 -8.36 27.77
N PRO A 22 -5.26 -9.43 28.36
CA PRO A 22 -6.59 -9.94 27.98
C PRO A 22 -7.71 -8.90 28.05
N ASN A 23 -7.68 -8.03 29.05
CA ASN A 23 -8.66 -6.96 29.19
C ASN A 23 -8.58 -5.94 28.05
N LEU A 24 -7.37 -5.48 27.71
CA LEU A 24 -7.16 -4.53 26.64
C LEU A 24 -7.43 -5.15 25.26
N ALA A 25 -7.04 -6.41 25.06
CA ALA A 25 -7.35 -7.16 23.85
C ALA A 25 -8.87 -7.34 23.65
N GLY A 26 -9.62 -7.55 24.74
CA GLY A 26 -11.08 -7.68 24.71
C GLY A 26 -11.79 -6.37 24.38
N SER A 27 -11.28 -5.23 24.83
CA SER A 27 -11.91 -3.91 24.63
C SER A 27 -11.59 -3.31 23.26
N LEU A 28 -10.37 -3.51 22.75
CA LEU A 28 -9.95 -2.93 21.47
C LEU A 28 -10.38 -3.80 20.30
N MET A 29 -11.06 -3.21 19.33
CA MET A 29 -11.47 -3.84 18.08
C MET A 29 -12.09 -5.25 18.27
N PRO A 30 -13.20 -5.36 19.01
CA PRO A 30 -13.77 -6.65 19.44
C PRO A 30 -14.26 -7.51 18.27
N THR A 31 -14.54 -6.91 17.10
CA THR A 31 -15.11 -7.62 15.94
C THR A 31 -14.08 -8.31 15.06
N GLY A 32 -12.78 -8.20 15.34
CA GLY A 32 -11.71 -8.79 14.52
C GLY A 32 -11.63 -8.27 13.06
N ARG A 33 -12.32 -7.17 12.76
CA ARG A 33 -12.34 -6.57 11.42
C ARG A 33 -11.03 -5.82 11.14
N THR A 34 -10.78 -5.55 9.86
CA THR A 34 -9.81 -4.56 9.42
C THR A 34 -10.50 -3.22 9.29
N TYR A 35 -9.86 -2.18 9.79
CA TYR A 35 -10.34 -0.81 9.76
C TYR A 35 -9.44 0.03 8.86
N THR A 36 -10.02 1.03 8.21
CA THR A 36 -9.33 1.95 7.32
C THR A 36 -9.87 3.35 7.54
N GLU A 37 -9.00 4.34 7.68
CA GLU A 37 -9.40 5.74 7.70
C GLU A 37 -9.84 6.23 6.32
N THR A 38 -10.71 7.24 6.29
CA THR A 38 -11.17 7.89 5.06
C THR A 38 -10.25 9.02 4.58
N LYS A 39 -9.10 9.22 5.23
CA LYS A 39 -8.10 10.22 4.86
C LYS A 39 -7.33 9.83 3.59
N ARG A 40 -6.79 10.83 2.87
CA ARG A 40 -5.95 10.59 1.68
C ARG A 40 -4.64 9.88 2.03
N MET A 41 -4.01 10.31 3.15
CA MET A 41 -2.87 9.60 3.73
C MET A 41 -3.37 8.50 4.66
N MET A 42 -4.13 7.61 4.07
CA MET A 42 -4.88 6.52 4.67
C MET A 42 -4.03 5.66 5.60
N ARG A 43 -4.57 5.34 6.76
CA ARG A 43 -4.07 4.33 7.68
C ARG A 43 -5.03 3.17 7.73
N TRP A 44 -4.50 1.99 8.02
CA TRP A 44 -5.29 0.78 8.21
C TRP A 44 -4.75 0.03 9.42
N PHE A 45 -5.65 -0.61 10.13
CA PHE A 45 -5.29 -1.33 11.34
C PHE A 45 -6.26 -2.48 11.61
N ARG A 46 -5.76 -3.46 12.33
CA ARG A 46 -6.53 -4.60 12.82
C ARG A 46 -5.86 -5.23 14.03
N LYS A 47 -6.61 -6.04 14.78
CA LYS A 47 -6.07 -6.90 15.82
C LYS A 47 -5.89 -8.33 15.29
N VAL A 48 -4.73 -8.95 15.56
CA VAL A 48 -4.39 -10.33 15.23
C VAL A 48 -3.58 -10.91 16.39
N ASP A 49 -3.97 -12.04 16.92
CA ASP A 49 -3.29 -12.74 18.02
C ASP A 49 -2.95 -11.81 19.18
N ASP A 50 -3.93 -11.01 19.60
CA ASP A 50 -3.84 -10.00 20.65
C ASP A 50 -2.78 -8.91 20.41
N ARG A 51 -2.35 -8.70 19.18
CA ARG A 51 -1.50 -7.58 18.77
C ARG A 51 -2.27 -6.62 17.88
N VAL A 52 -2.06 -5.33 18.04
CA VAL A 52 -2.54 -4.35 17.07
C VAL A 52 -1.50 -4.21 15.96
N ILE A 53 -1.90 -4.49 14.74
CA ILE A 53 -1.14 -4.20 13.53
C ILE A 53 -1.66 -2.89 12.98
N PHE A 54 -0.77 -1.92 12.80
CA PHE A 54 -1.10 -0.58 12.30
C PHE A 54 -0.20 -0.20 11.14
N GLY A 55 -0.78 0.19 10.03
CA GLY A 55 -0.07 0.56 8.82
C GLY A 55 -0.52 1.88 8.23
N GLY A 56 0.32 2.44 7.37
CA GLY A 56 -0.01 3.69 6.71
C GLY A 56 0.83 3.96 5.47
N ARG A 57 0.37 4.94 4.71
CA ARG A 57 1.14 5.55 3.63
C ARG A 57 2.02 6.64 4.25
N GLY A 58 3.20 6.89 3.68
CA GLY A 58 4.02 8.05 4.09
C GLY A 58 5.45 7.71 4.49
N ALA A 59 5.88 6.48 4.36
CA ALA A 59 7.30 6.17 4.39
C ALA A 59 7.92 6.54 3.03
N PHE A 60 8.78 7.56 3.03
CA PHE A 60 9.44 8.03 1.82
C PHE A 60 10.90 7.61 1.82
N GLY A 61 11.36 7.04 0.72
CA GLY A 61 12.74 6.63 0.54
C GLY A 61 12.89 5.16 0.17
N LYS A 62 14.15 4.76 -0.08
CA LYS A 62 14.49 3.40 -0.53
C LYS A 62 14.65 2.41 0.63
N GLN A 63 14.86 2.92 1.83
CA GLN A 63 15.13 2.13 3.04
C GLN A 63 14.07 2.37 4.11
N ASP A 64 14.02 1.50 5.09
CA ASP A 64 13.21 1.69 6.28
C ASP A 64 13.68 2.94 7.04
N SER A 65 12.72 3.69 7.58
CA SER A 65 12.97 4.93 8.27
C SER A 65 12.39 4.85 9.68
N GLU A 66 13.23 5.02 10.69
CA GLU A 66 12.79 5.05 12.08
C GLU A 66 11.74 6.16 12.29
N SER A 67 11.95 7.33 11.67
CA SER A 67 10.98 8.44 11.74
C SER A 67 9.61 8.08 11.17
N ALA A 68 9.52 7.17 10.17
CA ALA A 68 8.26 6.69 9.62
C ALA A 68 7.54 5.75 10.61
N PHE A 69 8.28 4.88 11.30
CA PHE A 69 7.72 4.01 12.33
C PHE A 69 7.23 4.82 13.54
N GLU A 70 7.98 5.82 13.97
CA GLU A 70 7.57 6.73 15.04
C GLU A 70 6.36 7.58 14.65
N ALA A 71 6.23 7.99 13.40
CA ALA A 71 5.02 8.66 12.91
C ALA A 71 3.80 7.74 12.94
N LEU A 72 3.96 6.45 12.61
CA LEU A 72 2.90 5.45 12.74
C LEU A 72 2.55 5.21 14.21
N ARG A 73 3.53 5.14 15.11
CA ARG A 73 3.30 4.99 16.54
C ARG A 73 2.46 6.16 17.09
N ARG A 74 2.88 7.40 16.82
CA ARG A 74 2.10 8.59 17.22
C ARG A 74 0.68 8.58 16.65
N ALA A 75 0.52 8.13 15.42
CA ALA A 75 -0.79 8.02 14.79
C ALA A 75 -1.66 6.95 15.45
N MET A 76 -1.08 5.80 15.79
CA MET A 76 -1.75 4.72 16.49
C MET A 76 -2.20 5.16 17.89
N THR A 77 -1.31 5.76 18.66
CA THR A 77 -1.64 6.23 20.02
C THR A 77 -2.60 7.42 20.03
N GLY A 78 -2.65 8.20 18.96
CA GLY A 78 -3.65 9.24 18.76
C GLY A 78 -5.06 8.70 18.53
N ILE A 79 -5.20 7.48 17.98
CA ILE A 79 -6.49 6.79 17.82
C ILE A 79 -6.80 5.91 19.04
N PHE A 80 -5.79 5.27 19.59
CA PHE A 80 -5.87 4.34 20.72
C PHE A 80 -4.90 4.80 21.83
N PRO A 81 -5.28 5.78 22.65
CA PRO A 81 -4.42 6.28 23.73
C PRO A 81 -3.96 5.18 24.71
N GLU A 82 -4.78 4.12 24.86
CA GLU A 82 -4.50 2.96 25.71
C GLU A 82 -3.24 2.18 25.27
N LEU A 83 -2.77 2.41 24.03
CA LEU A 83 -1.57 1.75 23.49
C LEU A 83 -0.29 2.56 23.73
N THR A 84 -0.35 3.70 24.43
CA THR A 84 0.81 4.60 24.61
C THR A 84 2.01 3.88 25.26
N ASP A 85 1.76 3.07 26.28
CA ASP A 85 2.79 2.35 27.03
C ASP A 85 3.03 0.92 26.52
N VAL A 86 2.32 0.50 25.47
CA VAL A 86 2.52 -0.83 24.88
C VAL A 86 3.72 -0.79 23.92
N PRO A 87 4.77 -1.60 24.15
CA PRO A 87 5.93 -1.66 23.26
C PRO A 87 5.56 -2.16 21.85
N LEU A 88 6.38 -1.81 20.87
CA LEU A 88 6.32 -2.38 19.52
C LEU A 88 7.16 -3.66 19.46
N ALA A 89 6.53 -4.77 19.04
CA ALA A 89 7.23 -6.04 18.80
C ALA A 89 7.88 -6.06 17.41
N PHE A 90 7.17 -5.54 16.42
CA PHE A 90 7.61 -5.61 15.02
C PHE A 90 7.40 -4.28 14.31
N ARG A 91 8.29 -4.01 13.36
CA ARG A 91 8.22 -2.91 12.41
C ARG A 91 8.82 -3.36 11.08
N TRP A 92 8.13 -3.08 9.99
CA TRP A 92 8.58 -3.45 8.66
C TRP A 92 7.99 -2.53 7.61
N SER A 93 8.55 -2.53 6.43
CA SER A 93 8.01 -1.83 5.29
C SER A 93 8.20 -2.60 3.99
N GLY A 94 7.48 -2.21 2.96
CA GLY A 94 7.58 -2.79 1.64
C GLY A 94 7.31 -1.77 0.54
N LEU A 95 7.82 -2.03 -0.66
CA LEU A 95 7.55 -1.20 -1.82
C LEU A 95 6.23 -1.59 -2.47
N VAL A 96 5.44 -0.59 -2.81
CA VAL A 96 4.21 -0.69 -3.59
C VAL A 96 4.44 -0.02 -4.92
N GLY A 97 4.15 -0.70 -6.03
CA GLY A 97 4.19 -0.13 -7.37
C GLY A 97 2.85 0.56 -7.68
N MET A 98 2.87 1.89 -7.76
CA MET A 98 1.69 2.69 -8.11
C MET A 98 1.71 3.03 -9.59
N THR A 99 0.56 2.94 -10.26
CA THR A 99 0.31 3.47 -11.60
C THR A 99 -0.35 4.84 -11.52
N LEU A 100 -0.28 5.63 -12.59
CA LEU A 100 -0.90 6.96 -12.61
C LEU A 100 -2.43 6.93 -12.57
N ASP A 101 -3.02 5.87 -13.07
CA ASP A 101 -4.49 5.65 -13.11
C ASP A 101 -5.00 4.80 -11.96
N SER A 102 -4.11 4.38 -11.05
CA SER A 102 -4.44 3.50 -9.93
C SER A 102 -5.04 2.15 -10.34
N VAL A 103 -4.81 1.70 -11.59
CA VAL A 103 -5.29 0.44 -12.13
C VAL A 103 -4.11 -0.50 -12.39
N PRO A 104 -4.18 -1.78 -12.00
CA PRO A 104 -3.17 -2.76 -12.41
C PRO A 104 -3.29 -3.07 -13.91
N HIS A 105 -2.17 -3.41 -14.54
CA HIS A 105 -2.13 -3.71 -15.97
C HIS A 105 -1.54 -5.07 -16.26
N VAL A 106 -2.13 -5.75 -17.23
CA VAL A 106 -1.67 -7.02 -17.81
C VAL A 106 -1.25 -6.79 -19.25
N GLY A 107 -0.09 -7.27 -19.63
CA GLY A 107 0.43 -7.09 -20.97
C GLY A 107 1.50 -8.09 -21.37
N ARG A 108 2.04 -7.86 -22.56
CA ARG A 108 3.08 -8.67 -23.18
C ARG A 108 4.25 -7.77 -23.58
N ILE A 109 5.48 -8.22 -23.29
CA ILE A 109 6.72 -7.55 -23.71
C ILE A 109 7.12 -8.08 -25.09
N ASP A 110 7.10 -9.39 -25.23
CA ASP A 110 7.43 -10.14 -26.43
C ASP A 110 6.60 -11.44 -26.49
N ASP A 111 6.84 -12.28 -27.48
CA ASP A 111 6.05 -13.50 -27.72
C ASP A 111 6.13 -14.52 -26.57
N ARG A 112 7.13 -14.42 -25.70
CA ARG A 112 7.39 -15.35 -24.59
C ARG A 112 7.17 -14.75 -23.22
N THR A 113 7.07 -13.40 -23.12
CA THR A 113 7.06 -12.70 -21.84
C THR A 113 5.77 -11.95 -21.65
N LEU A 114 4.95 -12.41 -20.72
CA LEU A 114 3.77 -11.72 -20.19
C LEU A 114 4.12 -11.06 -18.87
N TYR A 115 3.39 -10.02 -18.51
CA TYR A 115 3.59 -9.34 -17.22
C TYR A 115 2.29 -8.83 -16.63
N SER A 116 2.29 -8.65 -15.32
CA SER A 116 1.29 -7.90 -14.60
C SER A 116 1.97 -6.96 -13.61
N VAL A 117 1.54 -5.70 -13.56
CA VAL A 117 2.17 -4.65 -12.76
C VAL A 117 1.16 -3.66 -12.19
N GLY A 118 1.58 -2.90 -11.17
CA GLY A 118 0.82 -1.76 -10.69
C GLY A 118 -0.36 -2.14 -9.80
N TYR A 119 -0.16 -3.04 -8.86
CA TYR A 119 -1.23 -3.49 -7.95
C TYR A 119 -1.70 -2.42 -6.94
N ASN A 120 -1.01 -1.27 -6.84
CA ASN A 120 -1.43 -0.09 -6.08
C ASN A 120 -1.75 -0.37 -4.59
N GLY A 121 -1.13 -1.40 -4.00
CA GLY A 121 -1.34 -1.83 -2.62
C GLY A 121 -2.33 -2.99 -2.46
N ALA A 122 -3.09 -3.36 -3.51
CA ALA A 122 -4.04 -4.49 -3.49
C ALA A 122 -3.42 -5.81 -3.97
N GLY A 123 -2.09 -5.96 -3.88
CA GLY A 123 -1.35 -7.07 -4.51
C GLY A 123 -1.82 -8.47 -4.10
N VAL A 124 -2.20 -8.69 -2.84
CA VAL A 124 -2.64 -10.01 -2.38
C VAL A 124 -3.89 -10.49 -3.15
N ALA A 125 -4.90 -9.64 -3.27
CA ALA A 125 -6.11 -9.98 -4.01
C ALA A 125 -5.90 -9.95 -5.53
N MET A 126 -5.26 -8.88 -6.03
CA MET A 126 -5.11 -8.65 -7.46
C MET A 126 -4.16 -9.63 -8.14
N SER A 127 -3.10 -10.11 -7.46
CA SER A 127 -2.16 -11.07 -8.06
C SER A 127 -2.85 -12.40 -8.42
N SER A 128 -3.79 -12.85 -7.62
CA SER A 128 -4.56 -14.07 -7.92
C SER A 128 -5.44 -13.89 -9.18
N LEU A 129 -6.12 -12.76 -9.30
CA LEU A 129 -6.92 -12.46 -10.48
C LEU A 129 -6.03 -12.29 -11.74
N MET A 130 -4.94 -11.52 -11.61
CA MET A 130 -4.00 -11.31 -12.72
C MET A 130 -3.34 -12.62 -13.16
N GLY A 131 -3.04 -13.51 -12.20
CA GLY A 131 -2.51 -14.85 -12.49
C GLY A 131 -3.46 -15.67 -13.37
N ARG A 132 -4.78 -15.59 -13.13
CA ARG A 132 -5.79 -16.23 -14.01
C ARG A 132 -5.75 -15.65 -15.42
N TYR A 133 -5.74 -14.32 -15.57
CA TYR A 133 -5.65 -13.69 -16.90
C TYR A 133 -4.36 -14.07 -17.63
N LEU A 134 -3.23 -14.06 -16.93
CA LEU A 134 -1.94 -14.48 -17.51
C LEU A 134 -1.99 -15.94 -17.98
N ALA A 135 -2.57 -16.84 -17.18
CA ALA A 135 -2.72 -18.24 -17.54
C ALA A 135 -3.60 -18.44 -18.79
N SER A 136 -4.71 -17.72 -18.90
CA SER A 136 -5.55 -17.74 -20.10
C SER A 136 -4.81 -17.22 -21.33
N LEU A 137 -4.06 -16.13 -21.19
CA LEU A 137 -3.25 -15.58 -22.28
C LEU A 137 -2.13 -16.53 -22.74
N VAL A 138 -1.53 -17.29 -21.81
CA VAL A 138 -0.54 -18.34 -22.14
C VAL A 138 -1.17 -19.46 -22.94
N ARG A 139 -2.42 -19.84 -22.62
CA ARG A 139 -3.17 -20.86 -23.39
C ARG A 139 -3.72 -20.36 -24.72
N GLY A 140 -3.51 -19.09 -25.07
CA GLY A 140 -4.02 -18.50 -26.30
C GLY A 140 -5.53 -18.22 -26.27
N GLU A 141 -6.12 -18.21 -25.08
CA GLU A 141 -7.56 -17.90 -24.93
C GLU A 141 -7.79 -16.39 -25.13
N ALA A 142 -8.92 -16.07 -25.75
CA ALA A 142 -9.36 -14.68 -25.84
C ALA A 142 -9.82 -14.19 -24.47
N VAL A 143 -9.17 -13.13 -23.98
CA VAL A 143 -9.47 -12.53 -22.68
C VAL A 143 -9.78 -11.06 -22.86
N ASP A 144 -10.96 -10.63 -22.41
CA ASP A 144 -11.24 -9.19 -22.29
C ASP A 144 -10.61 -8.65 -21.01
N LEU A 145 -9.54 -7.89 -21.16
CA LEU A 145 -8.83 -7.25 -20.07
C LEU A 145 -9.45 -5.90 -19.67
N GLY A 146 -10.32 -5.33 -20.48
CA GLY A 146 -10.99 -4.07 -20.20
C GLY A 146 -10.02 -2.95 -19.78
N LEU A 147 -10.17 -2.45 -18.55
CA LEU A 147 -9.29 -1.42 -17.97
C LEU A 147 -7.88 -1.93 -17.64
N LEU A 148 -7.72 -3.24 -17.50
CA LEU A 148 -6.44 -3.87 -17.12
C LEU A 148 -5.49 -4.03 -18.32
N ASP A 149 -5.93 -3.73 -19.54
CA ASP A 149 -5.11 -3.85 -20.74
C ASP A 149 -3.92 -2.90 -20.70
N ALA A 150 -2.72 -3.45 -20.80
CA ALA A 150 -1.47 -2.70 -20.78
C ALA A 150 -1.33 -1.63 -21.88
N ARG A 151 -2.14 -1.71 -22.95
CA ARG A 151 -2.19 -0.64 -23.97
C ARG A 151 -2.70 0.69 -23.40
N ARG A 152 -3.37 0.66 -22.25
CA ARG A 152 -3.88 1.84 -21.54
C ARG A 152 -2.89 2.42 -20.54
N VAL A 153 -1.80 1.70 -20.21
CA VAL A 153 -0.82 2.15 -19.23
C VAL A 153 -0.11 3.40 -19.72
N ARG A 154 -0.06 4.41 -18.85
CA ARG A 154 0.60 5.68 -19.14
C ARG A 154 2.02 5.69 -18.59
N THR A 155 2.96 6.20 -19.38
CA THR A 155 4.30 6.47 -18.90
C THR A 155 4.30 7.73 -18.03
N ILE A 156 5.08 7.70 -16.96
CA ILE A 156 5.24 8.83 -16.05
C ILE A 156 6.15 9.87 -16.72
N PRO A 157 5.65 11.08 -16.95
CA PRO A 157 6.47 12.14 -17.51
C PRO A 157 7.57 12.53 -16.50
N PHE A 158 8.72 12.97 -17.01
CA PHE A 158 9.85 13.39 -16.17
C PHE A 158 10.20 12.38 -15.06
N TYR A 159 10.30 11.11 -15.41
CA TYR A 159 10.45 9.99 -14.46
C TYR A 159 11.59 10.15 -13.45
N SER A 160 12.65 10.87 -13.78
CA SER A 160 13.74 11.21 -12.86
C SER A 160 13.30 12.06 -11.66
N LEU A 161 12.23 12.84 -11.80
CA LEU A 161 11.66 13.67 -10.75
C LEU A 161 10.56 12.98 -9.93
N ARG A 162 10.32 11.69 -10.11
CA ARG A 162 9.23 10.96 -9.44
C ARG A 162 9.32 11.01 -7.91
N GLU A 163 10.53 10.90 -7.34
CA GLU A 163 10.69 10.93 -5.88
C GLU A 163 10.33 12.29 -5.25
N PRO A 164 10.89 13.43 -5.72
CA PRO A 164 10.44 14.73 -5.23
C PRO A 164 8.97 15.00 -5.53
N ALA A 165 8.45 14.59 -6.69
CA ALA A 165 7.04 14.77 -7.01
C ALA A 165 6.12 14.02 -6.03
N VAL A 166 6.43 12.78 -5.68
CA VAL A 166 5.68 12.00 -4.68
C VAL A 166 5.70 12.69 -3.31
N ARG A 167 6.85 13.25 -2.89
CA ARG A 167 6.95 13.97 -1.61
C ARG A 167 6.06 15.23 -1.59
N VAL A 168 6.06 15.99 -2.68
CA VAL A 168 5.22 17.18 -2.80
C VAL A 168 3.73 16.83 -2.76
N VAL A 169 3.31 15.81 -3.54
CA VAL A 169 1.91 15.35 -3.56
C VAL A 169 1.49 14.82 -2.19
N ALA A 170 2.34 14.06 -1.53
CA ALA A 170 2.04 13.53 -0.20
C ALA A 170 1.98 14.62 0.86
N GLY A 171 2.87 15.61 0.83
CA GLY A 171 2.81 16.79 1.71
C GLY A 171 1.52 17.58 1.51
N TRP A 172 1.10 17.74 0.26
CA TRP A 172 -0.18 18.36 -0.08
C TRP A 172 -1.37 17.56 0.49
N TYR A 173 -1.37 16.25 0.35
CA TYR A 173 -2.43 15.41 0.92
C TYR A 173 -2.45 15.45 2.46
N GLN A 174 -1.28 15.47 3.12
CA GLN A 174 -1.19 15.64 4.57
C GLN A 174 -1.78 16.99 5.00
N PHE A 175 -1.47 18.06 4.27
CA PHE A 175 -2.05 19.38 4.53
C PHE A 175 -3.58 19.37 4.37
N LEU A 176 -4.11 18.79 3.29
CA LEU A 176 -5.55 18.68 3.08
C LEU A 176 -6.24 17.84 4.18
N ASP A 177 -5.62 16.74 4.58
CA ASP A 177 -6.13 15.90 5.68
C ASP A 177 -6.12 16.65 7.03
N ALA A 178 -5.16 17.55 7.24
CA ALA A 178 -5.06 18.36 8.46
C ALA A 178 -6.15 19.45 8.56
N ILE A 179 -6.58 20.01 7.43
CA ILE A 179 -7.63 21.04 7.37
C ILE A 179 -9.04 20.44 7.13
N GLY A 180 -9.18 19.11 7.14
CA GLY A 180 -10.48 18.43 6.98
C GLY A 180 -11.08 18.51 5.57
N ARG A 181 -10.26 18.71 4.55
CA ARG A 181 -10.67 18.78 3.13
C ARG A 181 -10.23 17.60 2.32
#